data_2bbf3f11a54c87884402d55abd959704
#
_entry.id   2bbf3f11a54c87884402d55abd959704
#
_cell.length_a   1.000
_cell.length_b   1.000
_cell.length_c   1.000
_cell.angle_alpha   90.00
_cell.angle_beta   90.00
_cell.angle_gamma   90.00
#
_symmetry.space_group_name_H-M   'P 1'
#
loop_
_entity.id
_entity.type
_entity.pdbx_description
1 polymer ?
#
loop_
_entity_poly.entity_id
_entity_poly.type
_entity_poly.pdbx_seq_one_letter_code
_entity_poly.pdbx_strand_id
1 'polypeptide(L)'
;TAGGFGVFYPALTKAKNGLTPGQTYRASARTWCDPTGGTYRSTGWTSPIFWTQPTTIRLEGGTTINNLDVYPNPSRDIFNVSFTSEDAQDLEVRIINVVGEVVYTESLQQFVGEYTKQVDLATYTKGVYFLEITTNNGVVNKKLILQ
;
A
#
# COMPACT_ATOMS: atom_id res chain seq x y z
N THR A 1 13.80 -22.89 13.03
CA THR A 1 12.84 -24.01 13.17
C THR A 1 11.43 -23.48 13.03
N ALA A 2 10.75 -23.89 11.96
CA ALA A 2 9.38 -23.43 11.71
C ALA A 2 8.41 -24.14 12.66
N GLY A 3 7.90 -23.43 13.64
CA GLY A 3 6.79 -23.89 14.46
C GLY A 3 5.49 -23.86 13.65
N GLY A 4 4.79 -24.98 13.58
CA GLY A 4 3.43 -25.02 13.06
C GLY A 4 2.45 -24.32 13.99
N PHE A 5 1.35 -23.81 13.45
CA PHE A 5 0.23 -23.25 14.22
C PHE A 5 -1.09 -23.62 13.57
N GLY A 6 -2.11 -23.80 14.41
CA GLY A 6 -3.46 -24.13 13.96
C GLY A 6 -4.24 -22.91 13.49
N VAL A 7 -5.01 -23.09 12.43
CA VAL A 7 -6.08 -22.17 12.02
C VAL A 7 -7.40 -22.92 12.22
N PHE A 8 -8.26 -22.43 13.12
CA PHE A 8 -9.48 -23.10 13.51
C PHE A 8 -10.68 -22.49 12.77
N TYR A 9 -11.58 -23.37 12.31
CA TYR A 9 -12.83 -22.93 11.72
C TYR A 9 -13.62 -22.02 12.69
N PRO A 10 -14.25 -20.93 12.21
CA PRO A 10 -14.41 -20.52 10.81
C PRO A 10 -13.28 -19.63 10.22
N ALA A 11 -12.19 -19.38 10.94
CA ALA A 11 -11.09 -18.60 10.42
C ALA A 11 -10.42 -19.31 9.24
N LEU A 12 -10.18 -18.56 8.15
CA LEU A 12 -9.50 -19.08 6.96
C LEU A 12 -8.03 -18.60 6.87
N THR A 13 -7.67 -17.66 7.74
CA THR A 13 -6.35 -17.03 7.72
C THR A 13 -5.81 -16.85 9.13
N LYS A 14 -4.50 -16.78 9.25
CA LYS A 14 -3.81 -16.42 10.49
C LYS A 14 -2.52 -15.67 10.17
N ALA A 15 -2.32 -14.52 10.81
CA ALA A 15 -1.09 -13.77 10.67
C ALA A 15 0.09 -14.50 11.32
N LYS A 16 1.23 -14.49 10.65
CA LYS A 16 2.51 -14.98 11.19
C LYS A 16 3.43 -13.79 11.38
N ASN A 17 3.69 -13.44 12.64
CA ASN A 17 4.59 -12.36 13.01
C ASN A 17 6.02 -12.87 13.21
N GLY A 18 6.99 -11.94 13.27
CA GLY A 18 8.39 -12.23 13.55
C GLY A 18 9.14 -12.89 12.38
N LEU A 19 8.70 -12.64 11.16
CA LEU A 19 9.47 -13.02 9.97
C LEU A 19 10.59 -12.02 9.73
N THR A 20 11.78 -12.53 9.41
CA THR A 20 12.96 -11.69 9.16
C THR A 20 12.93 -11.17 7.72
N PRO A 21 13.02 -9.86 7.50
CA PRO A 21 13.11 -9.29 6.15
C PRO A 21 14.28 -9.88 5.35
N GLY A 22 14.08 -10.06 4.04
CA GLY A 22 15.07 -10.63 3.13
C GLY A 22 15.24 -12.15 3.20
N GLN A 23 14.61 -12.83 4.16
CA GLN A 23 14.67 -14.29 4.26
C GLN A 23 13.59 -14.96 3.40
N THR A 24 13.96 -16.09 2.81
CA THR A 24 13.01 -16.94 2.09
C THR A 24 12.38 -17.95 3.05
N TYR A 25 11.08 -18.00 3.03
CA TYR A 25 10.25 -18.90 3.84
C TYR A 25 9.51 -19.88 2.96
N ARG A 26 9.13 -20.99 3.55
CA ARG A 26 8.22 -21.96 2.94
C ARG A 26 7.04 -22.23 3.87
N ALA A 27 5.87 -22.44 3.32
CA ALA A 27 4.72 -22.93 4.03
C ALA A 27 4.12 -24.15 3.34
N SER A 28 3.67 -25.08 4.15
CA SER A 28 2.81 -26.19 3.75
C SER A 28 1.70 -26.34 4.79
N ALA A 29 0.57 -26.85 4.40
CA ALA A 29 -0.58 -27.03 5.26
C ALA A 29 -1.07 -28.49 5.20
N ARG A 30 -1.80 -28.89 6.22
CA ARG A 30 -2.61 -30.11 6.21
C ARG A 30 -3.88 -29.91 7.01
N THR A 31 -4.92 -30.59 6.65
CA THR A 31 -6.18 -30.55 7.36
C THR A 31 -6.13 -31.40 8.62
N TRP A 32 -6.74 -30.92 9.68
CA TRP A 32 -6.91 -31.61 10.94
C TRP A 32 -8.37 -31.50 11.36
N CYS A 33 -9.05 -32.65 11.45
CA CYS A 33 -10.45 -32.69 11.85
C CYS A 33 -10.62 -32.82 13.37
N ASP A 34 -9.56 -33.22 14.07
CA ASP A 34 -9.52 -33.30 15.53
C ASP A 34 -8.49 -32.31 16.08
N PRO A 35 -8.92 -31.27 16.83
CA PRO A 35 -8.01 -30.27 17.39
C PRO A 35 -7.05 -30.82 18.46
N THR A 36 -7.35 -31.99 19.03
CA THR A 36 -6.52 -32.63 20.06
C THR A 36 -5.42 -33.52 19.47
N GLY A 37 -5.33 -33.63 18.15
CA GLY A 37 -4.22 -34.35 17.49
C GLY A 37 -4.46 -35.80 17.22
N GLY A 38 -5.71 -36.26 17.20
CA GLY A 38 -6.11 -37.64 16.95
C GLY A 38 -5.89 -38.09 15.50
N THR A 39 -6.51 -39.23 15.18
CA THR A 39 -6.32 -39.98 13.92
C THR A 39 -6.90 -39.30 12.70
N TYR A 40 -7.77 -38.31 12.86
CA TYR A 40 -8.48 -37.62 11.77
C TYR A 40 -7.71 -36.44 11.19
N ARG A 41 -6.60 -36.71 10.57
CA ARG A 41 -5.79 -35.71 9.86
C ARG A 41 -5.48 -36.18 8.45
N SER A 42 -5.25 -35.27 7.54
CA SER A 42 -4.73 -35.63 6.21
C SER A 42 -3.38 -36.34 6.35
N THR A 43 -3.16 -37.40 5.59
CA THR A 43 -1.91 -38.18 5.62
C THR A 43 -0.70 -37.44 5.06
N GLY A 44 -0.95 -36.44 4.21
CA GLY A 44 0.08 -35.65 3.56
C GLY A 44 -0.02 -34.15 3.84
N TRP A 45 1.10 -33.48 3.69
CA TRP A 45 1.20 -32.04 3.61
C TRP A 45 0.96 -31.57 2.18
N THR A 46 0.42 -30.37 2.00
CA THR A 46 0.37 -29.74 0.68
C THR A 46 1.79 -29.53 0.14
N SER A 47 1.94 -29.42 -1.17
CA SER A 47 3.17 -28.92 -1.75
C SER A 47 3.54 -27.57 -1.13
N PRO A 48 4.82 -27.35 -0.79
CA PRO A 48 5.22 -26.11 -0.17
C PRO A 48 5.14 -24.95 -1.17
N ILE A 49 4.64 -23.82 -0.67
CA ILE A 49 4.80 -22.52 -1.33
C ILE A 49 5.99 -21.80 -0.72
N PHE A 50 6.72 -21.08 -1.55
CA PHE A 50 7.89 -20.31 -1.13
C PHE A 50 7.64 -18.83 -1.39
N TRP A 51 8.12 -17.97 -0.47
CA TRP A 51 8.16 -16.52 -0.68
C TRP A 51 9.36 -15.94 0.06
N THR A 52 9.86 -14.82 -0.44
CA THR A 52 10.88 -14.04 0.26
C THR A 52 10.20 -12.88 0.99
N GLN A 53 10.47 -12.76 2.29
CA GLN A 53 9.94 -11.64 3.06
C GLN A 53 10.55 -10.33 2.56
N PRO A 54 9.75 -9.33 2.17
CA PRO A 54 10.27 -8.04 1.74
C PRO A 54 11.21 -7.43 2.80
N THR A 55 12.31 -6.83 2.36
CA THR A 55 13.26 -6.13 3.24
C THR A 55 12.72 -4.80 3.74
N THR A 56 11.78 -4.23 3.01
CA THR A 56 11.07 -3.01 3.39
C THR A 56 9.57 -3.27 3.32
N ILE A 57 8.87 -3.02 4.44
CA ILE A 57 7.43 -2.81 4.39
C ILE A 57 7.27 -1.36 3.94
N ARG A 58 7.09 -1.13 2.66
CA ARG A 58 6.59 0.15 2.19
C ARG A 58 5.08 0.16 2.46
N LEU A 59 4.68 0.95 3.43
CA LEU A 59 3.29 1.40 3.59
C LEU A 59 2.92 2.44 2.51
N GLU A 60 3.94 2.86 1.75
CA GLU A 60 3.78 3.73 0.59
C GLU A 60 3.76 2.84 -0.65
N GLY A 61 2.57 2.69 -1.22
CA GLY A 61 2.38 2.01 -2.49
C GLY A 61 3.14 2.72 -3.60
N GLY A 62 3.81 1.96 -4.46
CA GLY A 62 4.39 2.46 -5.69
C GLY A 62 5.89 2.71 -5.65
N THR A 63 6.65 1.71 -6.07
CA THR A 63 8.09 1.83 -6.35
C THR A 63 8.40 2.65 -7.59
N THR A 64 7.38 3.06 -8.34
CA THR A 64 7.49 3.75 -9.63
C THR A 64 7.33 5.27 -9.54
N ILE A 65 6.91 5.80 -8.39
CA ILE A 65 6.83 7.23 -8.14
C ILE A 65 7.99 7.66 -7.25
N ASN A 66 8.86 8.49 -7.80
CA ASN A 66 10.02 9.04 -7.11
C ASN A 66 9.90 10.55 -6.97
N ASN A 67 10.68 11.12 -6.05
CA ASN A 67 10.83 12.56 -5.85
C ASN A 67 9.48 13.28 -5.62
N LEU A 68 8.51 12.61 -4.98
CA LEU A 68 7.25 13.28 -4.66
C LEU A 68 7.50 14.43 -3.70
N ASP A 69 7.29 15.63 -4.20
CA ASP A 69 7.36 16.85 -3.41
C ASP A 69 6.12 17.72 -3.57
N VAL A 70 5.80 18.47 -2.51
CA VAL A 70 4.70 19.43 -2.50
C VAL A 70 5.13 20.66 -1.74
N TYR A 71 5.13 21.79 -2.41
CA TYR A 71 5.58 23.06 -1.84
C TYR A 71 4.73 24.26 -2.34
N PRO A 72 4.59 25.30 -1.50
CA PRO A 72 4.86 25.30 -0.07
C PRO A 72 3.92 24.38 0.68
N ASN A 73 4.37 23.78 1.78
CA ASN A 73 3.52 23.01 2.68
C ASN A 73 3.98 23.24 4.14
N PRO A 74 3.26 24.06 4.92
CA PRO A 74 1.92 24.62 4.70
C PRO A 74 1.82 25.66 3.59
N SER A 75 0.62 25.78 3.00
CA SER A 75 0.27 26.80 2.02
C SER A 75 -0.99 27.56 2.42
N ARG A 76 -1.12 28.78 1.90
CA ARG A 76 -2.35 29.56 2.07
C ARG A 76 -3.41 29.19 1.05
N ASP A 77 -3.00 28.94 -0.19
CA ASP A 77 -3.92 28.77 -1.30
C ASP A 77 -3.43 27.73 -2.32
N ILE A 78 -2.18 27.82 -2.75
CA ILE A 78 -1.62 27.10 -3.90
C ILE A 78 -0.57 26.09 -3.44
N PHE A 79 -0.64 24.88 -3.98
CA PHE A 79 0.36 23.84 -3.83
C PHE A 79 0.97 23.51 -5.20
N ASN A 80 2.29 23.46 -5.26
CA ASN A 80 2.98 22.89 -6.41
C ASN A 80 3.28 21.43 -6.09
N VAL A 81 2.74 20.54 -6.88
CA VAL A 81 2.95 19.08 -6.77
C VAL A 81 3.92 18.68 -7.83
N SER A 82 4.99 17.98 -7.46
CA SER A 82 5.94 17.42 -8.41
C SER A 82 6.29 15.99 -8.04
N PHE A 83 6.47 15.12 -9.05
CA PHE A 83 6.99 13.76 -8.91
C PHE A 83 7.52 13.25 -10.24
N THR A 84 8.21 12.11 -10.18
CA THR A 84 8.70 11.42 -11.38
C THR A 84 8.11 10.03 -11.44
N SER A 85 7.53 9.63 -12.57
CA SER A 85 7.16 8.25 -12.88
C SER A 85 8.24 7.61 -13.73
N GLU A 86 8.85 6.53 -13.26
CA GLU A 86 9.92 5.83 -14.00
C GLU A 86 9.36 4.96 -15.13
N ASP A 87 8.18 4.40 -14.93
CA ASP A 87 7.52 3.52 -15.88
C ASP A 87 6.28 4.19 -16.48
N ALA A 88 5.99 3.86 -17.74
CA ALA A 88 4.74 4.27 -18.38
C ALA A 88 3.56 3.53 -17.72
N GLN A 89 2.69 4.26 -17.04
CA GLN A 89 1.55 3.70 -16.31
C GLN A 89 0.39 4.68 -16.23
N ASP A 90 -0.78 4.15 -15.94
CA ASP A 90 -1.94 4.99 -15.64
C ASP A 90 -1.85 5.46 -14.19
N LEU A 91 -2.01 6.76 -14.00
CA LEU A 91 -1.97 7.41 -12.70
C LEU A 91 -3.26 8.17 -12.45
N GLU A 92 -3.74 8.13 -11.23
CA GLU A 92 -4.80 9.01 -10.74
C GLU A 92 -4.25 9.86 -9.60
N VAL A 93 -4.22 11.16 -9.80
CA VAL A 93 -3.81 12.16 -8.80
C VAL A 93 -5.06 12.76 -8.18
N ARG A 94 -5.24 12.60 -6.86
CA ARG A 94 -6.39 13.15 -6.12
C ARG A 94 -5.94 13.95 -4.93
N ILE A 95 -6.75 14.93 -4.55
CA ILE A 95 -6.63 15.57 -3.23
C ILE A 95 -7.96 15.38 -2.51
N ILE A 96 -7.90 14.86 -1.30
CA ILE A 96 -9.06 14.59 -0.46
C ILE A 96 -8.96 15.35 0.85
N ASN A 97 -10.09 15.70 1.42
CA ASN A 97 -10.15 16.27 2.77
C ASN A 97 -10.22 15.15 3.85
N VAL A 98 -10.24 15.53 5.12
CA VAL A 98 -10.26 14.60 6.27
C VAL A 98 -11.51 13.73 6.36
N VAL A 99 -12.60 14.09 5.66
CA VAL A 99 -13.83 13.28 5.60
C VAL A 99 -13.90 12.39 4.35
N GLY A 100 -12.84 12.41 3.52
CA GLY A 100 -12.75 11.59 2.31
C GLY A 100 -13.39 12.19 1.06
N GLU A 101 -13.79 13.46 1.08
CA GLU A 101 -14.33 14.16 -0.08
C GLU A 101 -13.18 14.54 -1.02
N VAL A 102 -13.34 14.23 -2.32
CA VAL A 102 -12.38 14.57 -3.36
C VAL A 102 -12.56 16.03 -3.77
N VAL A 103 -11.54 16.83 -3.58
CA VAL A 103 -11.52 18.28 -3.93
C VAL A 103 -10.76 18.56 -5.22
N TYR A 104 -9.91 17.62 -5.64
CA TYR A 104 -9.18 17.67 -6.91
C TYR A 104 -8.96 16.27 -7.44
N THR A 105 -9.07 16.08 -8.74
CA THR A 105 -8.73 14.82 -9.43
C THR A 105 -8.17 15.08 -10.81
N GLU A 106 -7.17 14.30 -11.20
CA GLU A 106 -6.58 14.28 -12.55
C GLU A 106 -6.16 12.86 -12.88
N SER A 107 -6.51 12.39 -14.07
CA SER A 107 -6.12 11.09 -14.59
C SER A 107 -5.09 11.25 -15.69
N LEU A 108 -3.97 10.53 -15.57
CA LEU A 108 -2.86 10.53 -16.52
C LEU A 108 -2.77 9.12 -17.11
N GLN A 109 -2.93 8.98 -18.42
CA GLN A 109 -2.83 7.68 -19.10
C GLN A 109 -1.43 7.48 -19.68
N GLN A 110 -0.86 6.29 -19.46
CA GLN A 110 0.46 5.90 -19.96
C GLN A 110 1.55 6.96 -19.67
N PHE A 111 1.47 7.56 -18.48
CA PHE A 111 2.36 8.66 -18.09
C PHE A 111 3.72 8.11 -17.67
N VAL A 112 4.78 8.76 -18.15
CA VAL A 112 6.18 8.53 -17.78
C VAL A 112 6.93 9.87 -17.74
N GLY A 113 7.89 10.00 -16.85
CA GLY A 113 8.72 11.19 -16.70
C GLY A 113 8.28 12.10 -15.57
N GLU A 114 8.63 13.38 -15.68
CA GLU A 114 8.36 14.38 -14.65
C GLU A 114 6.94 14.95 -14.76
N TYR A 115 6.26 14.98 -13.63
CA TYR A 115 4.99 15.66 -13.43
C TYR A 115 5.22 16.91 -12.58
N THR A 116 4.66 18.02 -13.01
CA THR A 116 4.62 19.26 -12.21
C THR A 116 3.27 19.93 -12.43
N LYS A 117 2.55 20.18 -11.36
CA LYS A 117 1.22 20.80 -11.40
C LYS A 117 1.03 21.76 -10.25
N GLN A 118 0.46 22.89 -10.55
CA GLN A 118 -0.03 23.84 -9.56
C GLN A 118 -1.52 23.57 -9.28
N VAL A 119 -1.84 23.33 -8.02
CA VAL A 119 -3.20 23.08 -7.55
C VAL A 119 -3.62 24.24 -6.65
N ASP A 120 -4.70 24.90 -7.02
CA ASP A 120 -5.30 26.01 -6.27
C ASP A 120 -6.42 25.48 -5.38
N LEU A 121 -6.27 25.67 -4.08
CA LEU A 121 -7.25 25.32 -3.05
C LEU A 121 -7.79 26.55 -2.32
N ALA A 122 -7.66 27.76 -2.88
CA ALA A 122 -8.07 29.02 -2.26
C ALA A 122 -9.54 29.05 -1.85
N THR A 123 -10.41 28.36 -2.59
CA THR A 123 -11.86 28.30 -2.34
C THR A 123 -12.28 27.25 -1.30
N TYR A 124 -11.34 26.41 -0.86
CA TYR A 124 -11.60 25.33 0.08
C TYR A 124 -11.32 25.77 1.53
N THR A 125 -11.94 25.07 2.47
CA THR A 125 -11.78 25.37 3.89
C THR A 125 -10.36 25.08 4.37
N LYS A 126 -9.83 25.95 5.22
CA LYS A 126 -8.51 25.75 5.82
C LYS A 126 -8.50 24.48 6.66
N GLY A 127 -7.42 23.71 6.56
CA GLY A 127 -7.33 22.43 7.24
C GLY A 127 -6.31 21.47 6.66
N VAL A 128 -6.47 20.19 6.99
CA VAL A 128 -5.62 19.10 6.51
C VAL A 128 -6.27 18.42 5.31
N TYR A 129 -5.46 18.20 4.29
CA TYR A 129 -5.80 17.47 3.07
C TYR A 129 -4.77 16.37 2.85
N PHE A 130 -5.10 15.42 2.00
CA PHE A 130 -4.20 14.36 1.57
C PHE A 130 -4.14 14.33 0.04
N LEU A 131 -2.93 14.46 -0.47
CA LEU A 131 -2.64 14.12 -1.85
C LEU A 131 -2.50 12.60 -1.94
N GLU A 132 -3.20 11.99 -2.87
CA GLU A 132 -3.11 10.57 -3.21
C GLU A 132 -2.73 10.43 -4.67
N ILE A 133 -1.71 9.61 -4.94
CA ILE A 133 -1.34 9.20 -6.28
C ILE A 133 -1.55 7.70 -6.37
N THR A 134 -2.58 7.29 -7.10
CA THR A 134 -2.87 5.88 -7.35
C THR A 134 -2.10 5.43 -8.59
N THR A 135 -1.41 4.32 -8.46
CA THR A 135 -0.60 3.69 -9.51
C THR A 135 -1.08 2.25 -9.72
N ASN A 136 -0.60 1.57 -10.75
CA ASN A 136 -0.84 0.13 -10.94
C ASN A 136 -0.34 -0.73 -9.78
N ASN A 137 0.63 -0.23 -8.99
CA ASN A 137 1.31 -0.96 -7.93
C ASN A 137 0.90 -0.53 -6.51
N GLY A 138 -0.01 0.44 -6.39
CA GLY A 138 -0.50 0.92 -5.10
C GLY A 138 -0.73 2.42 -5.03
N VAL A 139 -0.84 2.97 -3.83
CA VAL A 139 -1.16 4.38 -3.58
C VAL A 139 -0.05 5.04 -2.78
N VAL A 140 0.37 6.21 -3.24
CA VAL A 140 1.31 7.09 -2.52
C VAL A 140 0.54 8.27 -1.94
N ASN A 141 0.77 8.58 -0.66
CA ASN A 141 0.06 9.65 0.05
C ASN A 141 1.01 10.71 0.59
N LYS A 142 0.61 11.97 0.53
CA LYS A 142 1.30 13.08 1.17
C LYS A 142 0.31 14.04 1.85
N LYS A 143 0.56 14.37 3.13
CA LYS A 143 -0.27 15.32 3.87
C LYS A 143 -0.02 16.74 3.40
N LEU A 144 -1.08 17.51 3.18
CA LEU A 144 -1.09 18.93 2.85
C LEU A 144 -1.73 19.73 4.00
N ILE A 145 -1.21 20.91 4.28
CA ILE A 145 -1.75 21.82 5.29
C ILE A 145 -2.12 23.14 4.61
N LEU A 146 -3.43 23.39 4.51
CA LEU A 146 -3.99 24.63 3.99
C LEU A 146 -4.31 25.56 5.16
N GLN A 147 -3.73 26.78 5.19
CA GLN A 147 -3.85 27.74 6.30
C GLN A 147 -4.14 29.18 5.85
#